data_f293caebd0bd866db653464db0212831
#
_entry.id   f293caebd0bd866db653464db0212831
#
_cell.length_a   1.000
_cell.length_b   1.000
_cell.length_c   1.000
_cell.angle_alpha   90.00
_cell.angle_beta   90.00
_cell.angle_gamma   90.00
#
_symmetry.space_group_name_H-M   'P 1'
#
loop_
_entity.id
_entity.type
_entity.pdbx_description
1 polymer ?
#
loop_
_entity_poly.entity_id
_entity_poly.type
_entity_poly.pdbx_seq_one_letter_code
_entity_poly.pdbx_strand_id
1 'polypeptide(L)'
;MKLLIVDDDPGLRKSLGMLLSEDGHEVQAEERASSALERLRTEPFDAILCDVRMPEMDGLTFLRTYRERGGGGLVIMMSAYGGEDAAISAMKEGAYDYLPKPFRADEVRLTLRKAEEREGLRGRVAALEAEVARFHDRGLIAASAPMRRLLELATRVAPHPTTVLITGESGTGKEVIARAVHRMSPRRDRAFVAVNCAAIPEQLLESELFGHARGAFTGAVSERRGLFEEADGGTLLLDEVGDLPAPLQVKLLRVLQEGTLRRVGETRERRVDVRVLAATARDLDVEVPAGRFREDLFYRLNVVRLHLPPLRERPEDVDGLALALIERQRVRTGRHLVFGEGVLAALRRRAWPGNVRELENAVERAVVLAPGDVLELSLFQDRAADSRGAPSGGEAPSSLKATVAAAERAAIEQALARAEGNRAIAAQVLDVSLRTLYYRLRALGIE
;
A
#
# COMPACT_ATOMS: atom_id res chain seq x y z
N MET A 1 -33.69 1.88 -11.31
CA MET A 1 -32.93 2.43 -12.47
C MET A 1 -33.71 3.53 -13.13
N LYS A 2 -33.03 4.46 -13.79
CA LYS A 2 -33.61 5.46 -14.65
C LYS A 2 -33.52 4.96 -16.10
N LEU A 3 -34.67 4.74 -16.75
CA LEU A 3 -34.80 4.07 -18.04
C LEU A 3 -35.34 5.02 -19.10
N LEU A 4 -34.80 4.93 -20.31
CA LEU A 4 -35.31 5.61 -21.50
C LEU A 4 -35.81 4.58 -22.49
N ILE A 5 -37.05 4.72 -22.93
CA ILE A 5 -37.64 3.91 -24.02
C ILE A 5 -37.63 4.75 -25.29
N VAL A 6 -37.07 4.23 -26.37
CA VAL A 6 -37.03 4.87 -27.69
C VAL A 6 -37.65 3.94 -28.70
N ASP A 7 -38.88 4.26 -29.13
CA ASP A 7 -39.66 3.41 -30.01
C ASP A 7 -40.70 4.29 -30.75
N ASP A 8 -41.01 4.07 -31.99
CA ASP A 8 -42.01 4.85 -32.73
C ASP A 8 -43.45 4.38 -32.49
N ASP A 9 -43.65 3.15 -31.96
CA ASP A 9 -44.98 2.63 -31.59
C ASP A 9 -45.46 3.21 -30.25
N PRO A 10 -46.50 4.07 -30.23
CA PRO A 10 -47.05 4.63 -29.01
C PRO A 10 -47.68 3.60 -28.08
N GLY A 11 -48.19 2.50 -28.60
CA GLY A 11 -48.78 1.41 -27.83
C GLY A 11 -47.72 0.66 -27.03
N LEU A 12 -46.62 0.35 -27.68
CA LEU A 12 -45.48 -0.31 -27.04
C LEU A 12 -44.82 0.61 -25.97
N ARG A 13 -44.59 1.87 -26.31
CA ARG A 13 -44.03 2.84 -25.32
C ARG A 13 -44.90 2.92 -24.05
N LYS A 14 -46.26 2.97 -24.24
CA LYS A 14 -47.18 3.03 -23.10
C LYS A 14 -47.18 1.76 -22.27
N SER A 15 -47.29 0.60 -22.91
CA SER A 15 -47.36 -0.70 -22.20
C SER A 15 -46.05 -1.04 -21.51
N LEU A 16 -44.91 -0.81 -22.16
CA LEU A 16 -43.60 -1.04 -21.60
C LEU A 16 -43.31 -0.04 -20.47
N GLY A 17 -43.67 1.22 -20.64
CA GLY A 17 -43.56 2.25 -19.63
C GLY A 17 -44.35 1.93 -18.35
N MET A 18 -45.59 1.45 -18.47
CA MET A 18 -46.41 0.99 -17.34
C MET A 18 -45.77 -0.18 -16.62
N LEU A 19 -45.38 -1.24 -17.37
CA LEU A 19 -44.73 -2.43 -16.83
C LEU A 19 -43.49 -2.06 -15.97
N LEU A 20 -42.61 -1.26 -16.52
CA LEU A 20 -41.35 -0.90 -15.87
C LEU A 20 -41.53 0.09 -14.68
N SER A 21 -42.54 0.94 -14.75
CA SER A 21 -42.90 1.82 -13.62
C SER A 21 -43.50 1.03 -12.45
N GLU A 22 -44.33 0.00 -12.74
CA GLU A 22 -44.83 -0.93 -11.71
C GLU A 22 -43.72 -1.73 -11.03
N ASP A 23 -42.64 -2.02 -11.77
CA ASP A 23 -41.43 -2.69 -11.24
C ASP A 23 -40.51 -1.70 -10.47
N GLY A 24 -40.89 -0.43 -10.28
CA GLY A 24 -40.21 0.57 -9.47
C GLY A 24 -39.10 1.33 -10.20
N HIS A 25 -39.06 1.30 -11.52
CA HIS A 25 -38.12 2.08 -12.33
C HIS A 25 -38.67 3.48 -12.65
N GLU A 26 -37.79 4.48 -12.76
CA GLU A 26 -38.09 5.79 -13.31
C GLU A 26 -38.00 5.71 -14.84
N VAL A 27 -39.14 5.84 -15.52
CA VAL A 27 -39.22 5.60 -16.97
C VAL A 27 -39.59 6.86 -17.73
N GLN A 28 -38.81 7.17 -18.75
CA GLN A 28 -39.10 8.20 -19.72
C GLN A 28 -39.18 7.56 -21.13
N ALA A 29 -39.90 8.19 -22.03
CA ALA A 29 -40.08 7.65 -23.38
C ALA A 29 -39.94 8.74 -24.43
N GLU A 30 -39.29 8.39 -25.55
CA GLU A 30 -39.16 9.21 -26.76
C GLU A 30 -39.64 8.47 -27.98
N GLU A 31 -40.25 9.20 -28.87
CA GLU A 31 -40.79 8.68 -30.14
C GLU A 31 -39.71 8.53 -31.21
N ARG A 32 -38.66 9.36 -31.12
CA ARG A 32 -37.63 9.47 -32.16
C ARG A 32 -36.22 9.37 -31.58
N ALA A 33 -35.32 8.79 -32.33
CA ALA A 33 -33.91 8.69 -31.98
C ALA A 33 -33.27 10.07 -31.81
N SER A 34 -33.65 11.07 -32.62
CA SER A 34 -33.10 12.42 -32.54
C SER A 34 -33.47 13.13 -31.22
N SER A 35 -34.74 13.02 -30.78
CA SER A 35 -35.20 13.58 -29.49
C SER A 35 -34.51 12.86 -28.32
N ALA A 36 -34.33 11.54 -28.41
CA ALA A 36 -33.63 10.76 -27.41
C ALA A 36 -32.17 11.19 -27.28
N LEU A 37 -31.45 11.43 -28.38
CA LEU A 37 -30.08 11.93 -28.37
C LEU A 37 -29.95 13.34 -27.73
N GLU A 38 -30.91 14.23 -27.96
CA GLU A 38 -30.93 15.56 -27.33
C GLU A 38 -31.18 15.45 -25.82
N ARG A 39 -32.12 14.60 -25.40
CA ARG A 39 -32.38 14.35 -23.97
C ARG A 39 -31.18 13.76 -23.26
N LEU A 40 -30.48 12.80 -23.87
CA LEU A 40 -29.26 12.17 -23.33
C LEU A 40 -28.07 13.12 -23.17
N ARG A 41 -28.13 14.33 -23.79
CA ARG A 41 -27.12 15.40 -23.55
C ARG A 41 -27.31 16.10 -22.20
N THR A 42 -28.55 16.15 -21.71
CA THR A 42 -28.91 16.91 -20.52
C THR A 42 -29.17 16.03 -19.31
N GLU A 43 -29.51 14.78 -19.54
CA GLU A 43 -29.96 13.87 -18.50
C GLU A 43 -29.37 12.46 -18.70
N PRO A 44 -28.68 11.89 -17.68
CA PRO A 44 -28.15 10.53 -17.76
C PRO A 44 -29.23 9.49 -17.49
N PHE A 45 -29.13 8.35 -18.15
CA PHE A 45 -29.98 7.17 -17.96
C PHE A 45 -29.11 5.94 -17.74
N ASP A 46 -29.58 5.04 -16.85
CA ASP A 46 -28.87 3.80 -16.53
C ASP A 46 -28.97 2.78 -17.68
N ALA A 47 -30.16 2.67 -18.28
CA ALA A 47 -30.37 1.83 -19.45
C ALA A 47 -31.36 2.49 -20.45
N ILE A 48 -31.18 2.15 -21.73
CA ILE A 48 -31.97 2.63 -22.88
C ILE A 48 -32.50 1.40 -23.61
N LEU A 49 -33.83 1.29 -23.71
CA LEU A 49 -34.48 0.31 -24.56
C LEU A 49 -34.81 0.99 -25.89
N CYS A 50 -34.13 0.60 -26.96
CA CYS A 50 -34.21 1.26 -28.25
C CYS A 50 -34.69 0.31 -29.34
N ASP A 51 -35.75 0.70 -30.09
CA ASP A 51 -36.14 -0.04 -31.27
C ASP A 51 -35.09 0.07 -32.38
N VAL A 52 -34.90 -1.01 -33.12
CA VAL A 52 -33.95 -1.04 -34.25
C VAL A 52 -34.51 -0.27 -35.44
N ARG A 53 -35.82 -0.32 -35.67
CA ARG A 53 -36.48 0.28 -36.86
C ARG A 53 -37.30 1.50 -36.45
N MET A 54 -36.75 2.67 -36.65
CA MET A 54 -37.45 3.95 -36.42
C MET A 54 -37.33 4.84 -37.64
N PRO A 55 -38.33 5.71 -37.87
CA PRO A 55 -38.27 6.74 -38.92
C PRO A 55 -37.09 7.70 -38.72
N GLU A 56 -36.58 8.26 -39.79
CA GLU A 56 -35.49 9.25 -39.85
C GLU A 56 -34.11 8.71 -39.45
N MET A 57 -33.99 8.07 -38.30
CA MET A 57 -32.76 7.48 -37.79
C MET A 57 -33.07 6.10 -37.18
N ASP A 58 -32.43 5.05 -37.68
CA ASP A 58 -32.56 3.71 -37.12
C ASP A 58 -31.80 3.57 -35.77
N GLY A 59 -32.20 2.52 -35.03
CA GLY A 59 -31.62 2.28 -33.68
C GLY A 59 -30.13 1.95 -33.68
N LEU A 60 -29.59 1.36 -34.77
CA LEU A 60 -28.16 1.07 -34.87
C LEU A 60 -27.36 2.36 -35.05
N THR A 61 -27.86 3.26 -35.89
CA THR A 61 -27.29 4.60 -36.09
C THR A 61 -27.38 5.43 -34.80
N PHE A 62 -28.51 5.34 -34.07
CA PHE A 62 -28.64 5.92 -32.75
C PHE A 62 -27.60 5.39 -31.79
N LEU A 63 -27.42 4.08 -31.66
CA LEU A 63 -26.46 3.43 -30.80
C LEU A 63 -25.02 3.91 -31.07
N ARG A 64 -24.64 3.91 -32.36
CA ARG A 64 -23.31 4.38 -32.79
C ARG A 64 -23.09 5.85 -32.41
N THR A 65 -24.06 6.71 -32.77
CA THR A 65 -23.97 8.15 -32.44
C THR A 65 -23.90 8.38 -30.92
N TYR A 66 -24.66 7.63 -30.13
CA TYR A 66 -24.66 7.71 -28.68
C TYR A 66 -23.28 7.33 -28.11
N ARG A 67 -22.66 6.24 -28.61
CA ARG A 67 -21.33 5.80 -28.20
C ARG A 67 -20.23 6.78 -28.63
N GLU A 68 -20.27 7.30 -29.84
CA GLU A 68 -19.33 8.33 -30.33
C GLU A 68 -19.35 9.61 -29.49
N ARG A 69 -20.50 9.95 -28.94
CA ARG A 69 -20.67 11.11 -28.01
C ARG A 69 -20.28 10.80 -26.56
N GLY A 70 -19.72 9.61 -26.29
CA GLY A 70 -19.28 9.22 -24.93
C GLY A 70 -20.42 8.70 -24.03
N GLY A 71 -21.54 8.30 -24.59
CA GLY A 71 -22.69 7.76 -23.85
C GLY A 71 -22.34 6.48 -23.07
N GLY A 72 -22.48 6.50 -21.74
CA GLY A 72 -22.11 5.41 -20.83
C GLY A 72 -23.24 4.44 -20.48
N GLY A 73 -24.52 4.81 -20.65
CA GLY A 73 -25.68 3.99 -20.30
C GLY A 73 -25.77 2.68 -21.11
N LEU A 74 -26.40 1.65 -20.54
CA LEU A 74 -26.59 0.36 -21.22
C LEU A 74 -27.65 0.48 -22.27
N VAL A 75 -27.38 0.08 -23.53
CA VAL A 75 -28.38 0.12 -24.63
C VAL A 75 -28.84 -1.30 -24.94
N ILE A 76 -30.13 -1.55 -24.76
CA ILE A 76 -30.80 -2.80 -25.06
C ILE A 76 -31.59 -2.57 -26.36
N MET A 77 -31.25 -3.32 -27.40
CA MET A 77 -31.92 -3.17 -28.70
C MET A 77 -33.18 -4.01 -28.77
N MET A 78 -34.28 -3.46 -29.26
CA MET A 78 -35.54 -4.16 -29.48
C MET A 78 -35.82 -4.30 -31.00
N SER A 79 -36.24 -5.46 -31.50
CA SER A 79 -36.55 -5.62 -32.94
C SER A 79 -37.62 -6.66 -33.21
N ALA A 80 -38.54 -6.35 -34.15
CA ALA A 80 -39.54 -7.25 -34.63
C ALA A 80 -39.04 -8.24 -35.71
N TYR A 81 -37.94 -7.93 -36.37
CA TYR A 81 -37.34 -8.75 -37.45
C TYR A 81 -35.82 -8.80 -37.23
N GLY A 82 -35.34 -9.97 -36.96
CA GLY A 82 -33.90 -10.12 -36.90
C GLY A 82 -33.57 -11.52 -36.42
N GLY A 83 -33.14 -12.36 -37.36
CA GLY A 83 -32.40 -13.56 -37.00
C GLY A 83 -31.13 -13.23 -36.24
N GLU A 84 -30.35 -14.25 -35.92
CA GLU A 84 -29.08 -14.15 -35.20
C GLU A 84 -28.13 -13.05 -35.73
N ASP A 85 -28.17 -12.77 -37.03
CA ASP A 85 -27.33 -11.75 -37.68
C ASP A 85 -27.61 -10.32 -37.22
N ALA A 86 -28.86 -9.95 -36.95
CA ALA A 86 -29.21 -8.60 -36.46
C ALA A 86 -28.81 -8.41 -35.00
N ALA A 87 -28.99 -9.46 -34.20
CA ALA A 87 -28.52 -9.45 -32.81
C ALA A 87 -26.98 -9.34 -32.73
N ILE A 88 -26.26 -10.13 -33.53
CA ILE A 88 -24.80 -10.09 -33.62
C ILE A 88 -24.32 -8.71 -34.09
N SER A 89 -24.98 -8.08 -35.05
CA SER A 89 -24.66 -6.74 -35.52
C SER A 89 -24.84 -5.69 -34.42
N ALA A 90 -25.95 -5.72 -33.69
CA ALA A 90 -26.21 -4.83 -32.58
C ALA A 90 -25.13 -4.98 -31.45
N MET A 91 -24.76 -6.21 -31.13
CA MET A 91 -23.74 -6.49 -30.13
C MET A 91 -22.35 -5.99 -30.56
N LYS A 92 -22.01 -6.13 -31.85
CA LYS A 92 -20.74 -5.59 -32.41
C LYS A 92 -20.66 -4.05 -32.34
N GLU A 93 -21.80 -3.38 -32.48
CA GLU A 93 -21.90 -1.92 -32.38
C GLU A 93 -21.95 -1.43 -30.92
N GLY A 94 -21.88 -2.33 -29.93
CA GLY A 94 -21.81 -2.00 -28.52
C GLY A 94 -23.13 -1.95 -27.76
N ALA A 95 -24.18 -2.65 -28.30
CA ALA A 95 -25.37 -2.94 -27.51
C ALA A 95 -25.03 -3.80 -26.30
N TYR A 96 -25.77 -3.61 -25.21
CA TYR A 96 -25.66 -4.43 -24.01
C TYR A 96 -26.37 -5.78 -24.18
N ASP A 97 -27.57 -5.74 -24.71
CA ASP A 97 -28.40 -6.93 -24.96
C ASP A 97 -29.36 -6.66 -26.12
N TYR A 98 -30.06 -7.71 -26.56
CA TYR A 98 -31.01 -7.68 -27.66
C TYR A 98 -32.29 -8.38 -27.27
N LEU A 99 -33.47 -7.74 -27.49
CA LEU A 99 -34.79 -8.23 -27.18
C LEU A 99 -35.60 -8.42 -28.47
N PRO A 100 -35.90 -9.67 -28.92
CA PRO A 100 -36.76 -9.90 -30.08
C PRO A 100 -38.21 -9.59 -29.74
N LYS A 101 -38.88 -8.80 -30.58
CA LYS A 101 -40.33 -8.56 -30.52
C LYS A 101 -41.10 -9.71 -31.24
N PRO A 102 -42.22 -10.23 -30.70
CA PRO A 102 -42.83 -9.86 -29.45
C PRO A 102 -42.11 -10.51 -28.26
N PHE A 103 -41.83 -9.71 -27.22
CA PHE A 103 -41.21 -10.18 -26.00
C PHE A 103 -42.24 -10.30 -24.86
N ARG A 104 -41.95 -11.18 -23.91
CA ARG A 104 -42.72 -11.33 -22.67
C ARG A 104 -42.19 -10.40 -21.59
N ALA A 105 -43.05 -9.99 -20.66
CA ALA A 105 -42.69 -9.15 -19.54
C ALA A 105 -41.49 -9.73 -18.73
N ASP A 106 -41.48 -11.06 -18.56
CA ASP A 106 -40.38 -11.73 -17.81
C ASP A 106 -39.04 -11.64 -18.52
N GLU A 107 -38.99 -11.60 -19.85
CA GLU A 107 -37.75 -11.43 -20.62
C GLU A 107 -37.17 -10.03 -20.45
N VAL A 108 -38.01 -9.00 -20.48
CA VAL A 108 -37.61 -7.61 -20.20
C VAL A 108 -37.08 -7.48 -18.80
N ARG A 109 -37.78 -8.03 -17.79
CA ARG A 109 -37.37 -8.03 -16.39
C ARG A 109 -36.03 -8.73 -16.17
N LEU A 110 -35.83 -9.88 -16.83
CA LEU A 110 -34.56 -10.63 -16.70
C LEU A 110 -33.38 -9.84 -17.28
N THR A 111 -33.58 -9.23 -18.47
CA THR A 111 -32.55 -8.40 -19.11
C THR A 111 -32.19 -7.18 -18.25
N LEU A 112 -33.21 -6.49 -17.71
CA LEU A 112 -32.98 -5.34 -16.83
C LEU A 112 -32.32 -5.72 -15.50
N ARG A 113 -32.69 -6.85 -14.90
CA ARG A 113 -32.01 -7.33 -13.68
C ARG A 113 -30.52 -7.58 -13.90
N LYS A 114 -30.14 -8.21 -15.01
CA LYS A 114 -28.73 -8.37 -15.40
C LYS A 114 -28.04 -7.01 -15.59
N ALA A 115 -28.73 -6.03 -16.17
CA ALA A 115 -28.23 -4.69 -16.34
C ALA A 115 -27.99 -3.99 -14.98
N GLU A 116 -28.93 -4.11 -14.02
CA GLU A 116 -28.79 -3.60 -12.66
C GLU A 116 -27.61 -4.20 -11.91
N GLU A 117 -27.45 -5.53 -11.97
CA GLU A 117 -26.32 -6.23 -11.34
C GLU A 117 -24.99 -5.73 -11.91
N ARG A 118 -24.90 -5.54 -13.23
CA ARG A 118 -23.71 -5.01 -13.89
C ARG A 118 -23.38 -3.57 -13.46
N GLU A 119 -24.39 -2.68 -13.46
CA GLU A 119 -24.19 -1.29 -13.04
C GLU A 119 -23.86 -1.21 -11.55
N GLY A 120 -24.46 -2.04 -10.71
CA GLY A 120 -24.11 -2.16 -9.30
C GLY A 120 -22.67 -2.60 -9.06
N LEU A 121 -22.19 -3.56 -9.85
CA LEU A 121 -20.77 -4.00 -9.82
C LEU A 121 -19.83 -2.90 -10.31
N ARG A 122 -20.15 -2.22 -11.42
CA ARG A 122 -19.40 -1.08 -11.94
C ARG A 122 -19.31 0.06 -10.93
N GLY A 123 -20.43 0.39 -10.31
CA GLY A 123 -20.45 1.43 -9.26
C GLY A 123 -19.57 1.07 -8.06
N ARG A 124 -19.56 -0.20 -7.64
CA ARG A 124 -18.66 -0.69 -6.59
C ARG A 124 -17.19 -0.64 -7.00
N VAL A 125 -16.87 -1.04 -8.22
CA VAL A 125 -15.49 -0.94 -8.76
C VAL A 125 -15.05 0.52 -8.82
N ALA A 126 -15.85 1.42 -9.38
CA ALA A 126 -15.55 2.85 -9.46
C ALA A 126 -15.41 3.49 -8.06
N ALA A 127 -16.23 3.10 -7.09
CA ALA A 127 -16.11 3.57 -5.71
C ALA A 127 -14.82 3.08 -5.05
N LEU A 128 -14.45 1.81 -5.27
CA LEU A 128 -13.19 1.24 -4.79
C LEU A 128 -11.97 1.89 -5.47
N GLU A 129 -12.04 2.14 -6.77
CA GLU A 129 -10.99 2.84 -7.51
C GLU A 129 -10.83 4.30 -7.06
N ALA A 130 -11.94 5.00 -6.80
CA ALA A 130 -11.90 6.37 -6.25
C ALA A 130 -11.37 6.39 -4.80
N GLU A 131 -11.63 5.35 -4.03
CA GLU A 131 -11.07 5.17 -2.68
C GLU A 131 -9.57 4.89 -2.75
N VAL A 132 -9.13 4.01 -3.63
CA VAL A 132 -7.71 3.74 -3.92
C VAL A 132 -7.01 5.00 -4.42
N ALA A 133 -7.61 5.78 -5.32
CA ALA A 133 -7.06 7.05 -5.80
C ALA A 133 -6.90 8.08 -4.66
N ARG A 134 -7.88 8.16 -3.73
CA ARG A 134 -7.76 9.00 -2.52
C ARG A 134 -6.61 8.56 -1.61
N PHE A 135 -6.25 7.27 -1.58
CA PHE A 135 -5.08 6.78 -0.85
C PHE A 135 -3.77 7.09 -1.59
N HIS A 136 -3.73 7.04 -2.92
CA HIS A 136 -2.58 7.46 -3.73
C HIS A 136 -2.24 8.94 -3.54
N ASP A 137 -3.22 9.82 -3.55
CA ASP A 137 -3.06 11.27 -3.27
C ASP A 137 -2.50 11.54 -1.85
N ARG A 138 -2.64 10.57 -0.93
CA ARG A 138 -2.14 10.61 0.45
C ARG A 138 -0.81 9.89 0.66
N GLY A 139 -0.16 9.42 -0.42
CA GLY A 139 1.10 8.69 -0.35
C GLY A 139 0.98 7.25 0.16
N LEU A 140 -0.23 6.67 0.14
CA LEU A 140 -0.50 5.28 0.49
C LEU A 140 -0.72 4.45 -0.77
N ILE A 141 0.08 3.42 -0.96
CA ILE A 141 -0.02 2.50 -2.09
C ILE A 141 -0.55 1.16 -1.58
N ALA A 142 -1.64 0.69 -2.18
CA ALA A 142 -2.35 -0.52 -1.80
C ALA A 142 -2.95 -1.22 -3.02
N ALA A 143 -2.10 -1.71 -3.91
CA ALA A 143 -2.51 -2.51 -5.06
C ALA A 143 -2.86 -3.95 -4.63
N SER A 144 -2.19 -4.47 -3.59
CA SER A 144 -2.40 -5.82 -3.08
C SER A 144 -3.69 -5.96 -2.26
N ALA A 145 -4.30 -7.16 -2.28
CA ALA A 145 -5.49 -7.45 -1.50
C ALA A 145 -5.28 -7.33 0.02
N PRO A 146 -4.15 -7.78 0.60
CA PRO A 146 -3.87 -7.59 2.03
C PRO A 146 -3.82 -6.11 2.43
N MET A 147 -3.17 -5.25 1.64
CA MET A 147 -3.10 -3.82 1.94
C MET A 147 -4.46 -3.13 1.81
N ARG A 148 -5.27 -3.49 0.83
CA ARG A 148 -6.65 -2.96 0.71
C ARG A 148 -7.49 -3.27 1.94
N ARG A 149 -7.48 -4.54 2.41
CA ARG A 149 -8.20 -4.95 3.64
C ARG A 149 -7.71 -4.19 4.87
N LEU A 150 -6.40 -3.99 4.98
CA LEU A 150 -5.82 -3.21 6.06
C LEU A 150 -6.31 -1.76 6.03
N LEU A 151 -6.33 -1.12 4.86
CA LEU A 151 -6.81 0.25 4.71
C LEU A 151 -8.32 0.39 4.95
N GLU A 152 -9.13 -0.58 4.55
CA GLU A 152 -10.56 -0.63 4.89
C GLU A 152 -10.76 -0.67 6.41
N LEU A 153 -9.99 -1.49 7.13
CA LEU A 153 -10.04 -1.56 8.59
C LEU A 153 -9.54 -0.25 9.23
N ALA A 154 -8.44 0.32 8.71
CA ALA A 154 -7.91 1.62 9.14
C ALA A 154 -8.94 2.75 8.98
N THR A 155 -9.67 2.77 7.86
CA THR A 155 -10.73 3.74 7.59
C THR A 155 -11.89 3.60 8.58
N ARG A 156 -12.31 2.36 8.87
CA ARG A 156 -13.39 2.11 9.85
C ARG A 156 -13.01 2.49 11.27
N VAL A 157 -11.76 2.31 11.65
CA VAL A 157 -11.27 2.60 13.01
C VAL A 157 -10.90 4.07 13.21
N ALA A 158 -10.57 4.77 12.15
CA ALA A 158 -10.09 6.15 12.22
C ALA A 158 -11.04 7.12 12.95
N PRO A 159 -12.38 7.08 12.77
CA PRO A 159 -13.31 7.98 13.49
C PRO A 159 -13.38 7.75 15.00
N HIS A 160 -12.97 6.59 15.50
CA HIS A 160 -13.11 6.21 16.89
C HIS A 160 -11.89 6.60 17.73
N PRO A 161 -12.04 7.04 19.00
CA PRO A 161 -10.92 7.42 19.86
C PRO A 161 -10.13 6.20 20.40
N THR A 162 -10.43 5.01 19.92
CA THR A 162 -9.85 3.74 20.34
C THR A 162 -8.35 3.66 20.04
N THR A 163 -7.60 3.01 20.93
CA THR A 163 -6.19 2.67 20.71
C THR A 163 -6.06 1.67 19.56
N VAL A 164 -5.05 1.87 18.73
CA VAL A 164 -4.74 1.00 17.58
C VAL A 164 -3.31 0.49 17.72
N LEU A 165 -3.15 -0.83 17.66
CA LEU A 165 -1.85 -1.49 17.63
C LEU A 165 -1.50 -1.84 16.18
N ILE A 166 -0.41 -1.27 15.68
CA ILE A 166 0.09 -1.47 14.32
C ILE A 166 1.29 -2.42 14.39
N THR A 167 1.15 -3.62 13.85
CA THR A 167 2.21 -4.64 13.89
C THR A 167 2.76 -4.91 12.48
N GLY A 168 3.98 -5.38 12.41
CA GLY A 168 4.64 -5.75 11.15
C GLY A 168 6.13 -5.53 11.20
N GLU A 169 6.87 -6.19 10.32
CA GLU A 169 8.32 -6.11 10.26
C GLU A 169 8.86 -4.67 10.17
N SER A 170 10.12 -4.48 10.52
CA SER A 170 10.78 -3.18 10.35
C SER A 170 10.76 -2.77 8.87
N GLY A 171 10.53 -1.48 8.61
CA GLY A 171 10.52 -0.94 7.24
C GLY A 171 9.25 -1.20 6.43
N THR A 172 8.20 -1.83 7.00
CA THR A 172 6.93 -2.09 6.27
C THR A 172 6.08 -0.84 6.03
N GLY A 173 6.31 0.26 6.78
CA GLY A 173 5.55 1.51 6.67
C GLY A 173 4.54 1.73 7.80
N LYS A 174 4.76 1.18 9.00
CA LYS A 174 3.87 1.32 10.18
C LYS A 174 3.53 2.79 10.50
N GLU A 175 4.52 3.69 10.48
CA GLU A 175 4.29 5.11 10.72
C GLU A 175 3.40 5.76 9.64
N VAL A 176 3.54 5.35 8.36
CA VAL A 176 2.72 5.86 7.26
C VAL A 176 1.25 5.51 7.50
N ILE A 177 0.97 4.30 7.97
CA ILE A 177 -0.39 3.86 8.34
C ILE A 177 -0.91 4.65 9.57
N ALA A 178 -0.08 4.85 10.59
CA ALA A 178 -0.47 5.66 11.76
C ALA A 178 -0.86 7.09 11.35
N ARG A 179 -0.05 7.72 10.50
CA ARG A 179 -0.36 9.07 9.95
C ARG A 179 -1.64 9.06 9.11
N ALA A 180 -1.91 7.98 8.38
CA ALA A 180 -3.15 7.85 7.62
C ALA A 180 -4.37 7.72 8.54
N VAL A 181 -4.30 6.89 9.59
CA VAL A 181 -5.36 6.78 10.61
C VAL A 181 -5.65 8.13 11.27
N HIS A 182 -4.61 8.89 11.61
CA HIS A 182 -4.76 10.23 12.17
C HIS A 182 -5.48 11.17 11.18
N ARG A 183 -5.01 11.25 9.92
CA ARG A 183 -5.60 12.13 8.87
C ARG A 183 -7.06 11.79 8.55
N MET A 184 -7.47 10.54 8.72
CA MET A 184 -8.86 10.11 8.53
C MET A 184 -9.72 10.26 9.79
N SER A 185 -9.14 10.72 10.91
CA SER A 185 -9.83 10.86 12.19
C SER A 185 -10.45 12.26 12.38
N PRO A 186 -11.36 12.41 13.36
CA PRO A 186 -11.85 13.75 13.75
C PRO A 186 -10.74 14.68 14.28
N ARG A 187 -9.57 14.14 14.64
CA ARG A 187 -8.41 14.88 15.14
C ARG A 187 -7.40 15.25 14.05
N ARG A 188 -7.76 15.11 12.76
CA ARG A 188 -6.86 15.32 11.61
C ARG A 188 -6.17 16.69 11.58
N ASP A 189 -6.83 17.73 12.12
CA ASP A 189 -6.36 19.12 12.17
C ASP A 189 -5.67 19.45 13.52
N ARG A 190 -5.50 18.43 14.40
CA ARG A 190 -4.83 18.53 15.68
C ARG A 190 -3.40 17.99 15.59
N ALA A 191 -2.63 18.16 16.68
CA ALA A 191 -1.24 17.68 16.73
C ALA A 191 -1.13 16.16 16.47
N PHE A 192 -0.18 15.78 15.64
CA PHE A 192 0.30 14.41 15.49
C PHE A 192 1.75 14.36 15.96
N VAL A 193 1.95 13.82 17.15
CA VAL A 193 3.27 13.65 17.75
C VAL A 193 3.71 12.20 17.55
N ALA A 194 4.91 11.97 17.03
CA ALA A 194 5.48 10.63 16.85
C ALA A 194 6.77 10.50 17.63
N VAL A 195 6.93 9.40 18.34
CA VAL A 195 8.16 9.07 19.07
C VAL A 195 8.55 7.64 18.79
N ASN A 196 9.83 7.42 18.47
CA ASN A 196 10.41 6.08 18.39
C ASN A 196 11.06 5.73 19.73
N CYS A 197 10.45 4.79 20.45
CA CYS A 197 10.88 4.41 21.79
C CYS A 197 12.26 3.74 21.81
N ALA A 198 12.64 3.07 20.71
CA ALA A 198 13.95 2.42 20.59
C ALA A 198 15.10 3.41 20.27
N ALA A 199 14.77 4.61 19.74
CA ALA A 199 15.77 5.60 19.33
C ALA A 199 16.26 6.50 20.49
N ILE A 200 15.52 6.52 21.62
CA ILE A 200 15.83 7.38 22.77
C ILE A 200 16.45 6.52 23.89
N PRO A 201 17.59 6.94 24.48
CA PRO A 201 18.15 6.26 25.63
C PRO A 201 17.14 6.12 26.78
N GLU A 202 17.10 4.97 27.44
CA GLU A 202 16.10 4.62 28.46
C GLU A 202 15.98 5.70 29.55
N GLN A 203 17.12 6.27 30.00
CA GLN A 203 17.17 7.30 31.04
C GLN A 203 16.47 8.62 30.62
N LEU A 204 16.39 8.91 29.31
CA LEU A 204 15.77 10.11 28.79
C LEU A 204 14.33 9.89 28.35
N LEU A 205 13.97 8.64 27.96
CA LEU A 205 12.68 8.29 27.40
C LEU A 205 11.53 8.66 28.34
N GLU A 206 11.71 8.46 29.63
CA GLU A 206 10.71 8.83 30.65
C GLU A 206 10.46 10.34 30.66
N SER A 207 11.52 11.13 30.67
CA SER A 207 11.45 12.58 30.64
C SER A 207 10.88 13.14 29.33
N GLU A 208 11.20 12.52 28.20
CA GLU A 208 10.64 12.91 26.90
C GLU A 208 9.13 12.59 26.85
N LEU A 209 8.69 11.40 27.28
CA LEU A 209 7.29 11.02 27.22
C LEU A 209 6.40 11.82 28.20
N PHE A 210 6.83 11.92 29.47
CA PHE A 210 5.99 12.46 30.54
C PHE A 210 6.38 13.86 31.01
N GLY A 211 7.54 14.38 30.55
CA GLY A 211 8.10 15.65 31.02
C GLY A 211 8.78 15.54 32.38
N HIS A 212 9.46 16.62 32.80
CA HIS A 212 10.11 16.68 34.07
C HIS A 212 9.98 18.05 34.75
N ALA A 213 9.99 18.07 36.09
CA ALA A 213 10.07 19.27 36.86
C ALA A 213 11.54 19.72 36.98
N ARG A 214 11.77 21.00 37.29
CA ARG A 214 13.10 21.51 37.57
C ARG A 214 13.72 20.75 38.75
N GLY A 215 14.97 20.28 38.59
CA GLY A 215 15.67 19.53 39.61
C GLY A 215 15.30 18.06 39.77
N ALA A 216 14.52 17.50 38.85
CA ALA A 216 14.07 16.10 38.87
C ALA A 216 15.22 15.08 38.77
N PHE A 217 16.31 15.46 38.10
CA PHE A 217 17.54 14.65 37.96
C PHE A 217 18.74 15.56 37.70
N THR A 218 19.95 15.04 37.76
CA THR A 218 21.18 15.76 37.46
C THR A 218 21.18 16.26 36.02
N GLY A 219 21.06 17.58 35.81
CA GLY A 219 20.93 18.21 34.50
C GLY A 219 19.54 18.78 34.19
N ALA A 220 18.54 18.56 35.04
CA ALA A 220 17.19 19.17 34.91
C ALA A 220 17.19 20.65 35.36
N VAL A 221 17.83 21.53 34.59
CA VAL A 221 17.98 22.97 34.90
C VAL A 221 16.65 23.73 34.83
N SER A 222 15.76 23.32 33.92
CA SER A 222 14.42 23.90 33.70
C SER A 222 13.35 22.80 33.70
N GLU A 223 12.10 23.17 33.87
CA GLU A 223 10.99 22.26 33.63
C GLU A 223 10.78 22.05 32.12
N ARG A 224 10.32 20.87 31.71
CA ARG A 224 9.99 20.57 30.32
C ARG A 224 8.69 19.77 30.23
N ARG A 225 7.86 20.15 29.26
CA ARG A 225 6.66 19.39 28.91
C ARG A 225 7.04 18.07 28.23
N GLY A 226 6.26 17.02 28.50
CA GLY A 226 6.41 15.74 27.82
C GLY A 226 5.56 15.65 26.56
N LEU A 227 5.88 14.65 25.71
CA LEU A 227 5.21 14.41 24.44
C LEU A 227 3.71 14.12 24.61
N PHE A 228 3.27 13.54 25.73
CA PHE A 228 1.85 13.40 26.05
C PHE A 228 1.16 14.76 26.25
N GLU A 229 1.83 15.71 26.84
CA GLU A 229 1.29 17.08 27.00
C GLU A 229 1.29 17.85 25.67
N GLU A 230 2.28 17.59 24.80
CA GLU A 230 2.35 18.19 23.45
C GLU A 230 1.28 17.62 22.51
N ALA A 231 0.91 16.36 22.71
CA ALA A 231 -0.12 15.67 21.95
C ALA A 231 -1.54 15.92 22.48
N ASP A 232 -1.73 16.76 23.50
CA ASP A 232 -3.04 16.97 24.12
C ASP A 232 -4.09 17.49 23.11
N GLY A 233 -5.26 16.89 23.11
CA GLY A 233 -6.31 17.09 22.09
C GLY A 233 -6.02 16.44 20.73
N GLY A 234 -4.84 15.84 20.56
CA GLY A 234 -4.34 15.27 19.30
C GLY A 234 -4.14 13.75 19.33
N THR A 235 -3.07 13.31 18.65
CA THR A 235 -2.69 11.89 18.53
C THR A 235 -1.21 11.71 18.82
N LEU A 236 -0.86 10.72 19.64
CA LEU A 236 0.50 10.30 19.90
C LEU A 236 0.76 8.93 19.28
N LEU A 237 1.77 8.83 18.43
CA LEU A 237 2.30 7.57 17.93
C LEU A 237 3.49 7.14 18.80
N LEU A 238 3.37 5.98 19.44
CA LEU A 238 4.46 5.28 20.10
C LEU A 238 5.00 4.21 19.14
N ASP A 239 6.08 4.53 18.43
CA ASP A 239 6.73 3.57 17.54
C ASP A 239 7.73 2.72 18.33
N GLU A 240 7.81 1.43 17.96
CA GLU A 240 8.56 0.37 18.64
C GLU A 240 8.20 0.28 20.15
N VAL A 241 6.88 0.27 20.44
CA VAL A 241 6.34 0.19 21.81
C VAL A 241 6.78 -1.08 22.55
N GLY A 242 7.11 -2.16 21.82
CA GLY A 242 7.66 -3.40 22.37
C GLY A 242 9.04 -3.27 23.00
N ASP A 243 9.75 -2.15 22.76
CA ASP A 243 11.05 -1.84 23.35
C ASP A 243 10.96 -0.99 24.63
N LEU A 244 9.73 -0.67 25.10
CA LEU A 244 9.54 0.11 26.32
C LEU A 244 10.06 -0.65 27.55
N PRO A 245 10.91 0.00 28.39
CA PRO A 245 11.31 -0.55 29.68
C PRO A 245 10.11 -0.79 30.60
N ALA A 246 10.18 -1.85 31.43
CA ALA A 246 9.09 -2.25 32.33
C ALA A 246 8.55 -1.12 33.23
N PRO A 247 9.37 -0.21 33.81
CA PRO A 247 8.84 0.92 34.58
C PRO A 247 7.97 1.87 33.75
N LEU A 248 8.32 2.09 32.47
CA LEU A 248 7.57 2.97 31.57
C LEU A 248 6.26 2.33 31.08
N GLN A 249 6.25 1.01 30.95
CA GLN A 249 5.00 0.28 30.65
C GLN A 249 3.93 0.52 31.73
N VAL A 250 4.30 0.57 33.01
CA VAL A 250 3.38 0.89 34.12
C VAL A 250 2.84 2.32 34.03
N LYS A 251 3.69 3.28 33.71
CA LYS A 251 3.27 4.68 33.56
C LYS A 251 2.39 4.88 32.34
N LEU A 252 2.72 4.26 31.23
CA LEU A 252 1.91 4.29 30.03
C LEU A 252 0.52 3.71 30.27
N LEU A 253 0.43 2.58 30.98
CA LEU A 253 -0.85 1.96 31.34
C LEU A 253 -1.76 2.94 32.13
N ARG A 254 -1.20 3.66 33.10
CA ARG A 254 -1.95 4.66 33.88
C ARG A 254 -2.50 5.76 32.98
N VAL A 255 -1.69 6.30 32.07
CA VAL A 255 -2.15 7.36 31.15
C VAL A 255 -3.28 6.82 30.25
N LEU A 256 -3.16 5.58 29.75
CA LEU A 256 -4.19 4.97 28.90
C LEU A 256 -5.50 4.64 29.66
N GLN A 257 -5.45 4.43 30.98
CA GLN A 257 -6.61 4.09 31.79
C GLN A 257 -7.28 5.33 32.37
N GLU A 258 -6.49 6.24 32.93
CA GLU A 258 -6.96 7.35 33.76
C GLU A 258 -6.99 8.70 32.99
N GLY A 259 -6.29 8.79 31.84
CA GLY A 259 -6.12 10.05 31.12
C GLY A 259 -5.34 11.10 31.93
N THR A 260 -4.49 10.62 32.86
CA THR A 260 -3.66 11.49 33.70
C THR A 260 -2.21 11.07 33.65
N LEU A 261 -1.31 12.02 33.80
CA LEU A 261 0.11 11.78 33.91
C LEU A 261 0.75 12.61 35.04
N ARG A 262 1.94 12.18 35.48
CA ARG A 262 2.79 12.95 36.39
C ARG A 262 4.16 13.13 35.74
N ARG A 263 4.70 14.35 35.81
CA ARG A 263 6.06 14.64 35.37
C ARG A 263 7.07 13.97 36.29
N VAL A 264 8.24 13.69 35.79
CA VAL A 264 9.36 13.20 36.60
C VAL A 264 9.70 14.23 37.65
N GLY A 265 9.82 13.81 38.95
CA GLY A 265 10.07 14.68 40.06
C GLY A 265 8.88 15.52 40.56
N GLU A 266 7.67 15.29 40.04
CA GLU A 266 6.45 15.99 40.43
C GLU A 266 5.39 15.01 40.99
N THR A 267 4.65 15.42 42.01
CA THR A 267 3.51 14.64 42.54
C THR A 267 2.16 15.03 41.94
N ARG A 268 2.12 16.20 41.28
CA ARG A 268 0.90 16.75 40.68
C ARG A 268 0.45 15.94 39.49
N GLU A 269 -0.81 15.55 39.44
CA GLU A 269 -1.45 14.93 38.29
C GLU A 269 -1.93 15.99 37.28
N ARG A 270 -1.74 15.67 36.00
CA ARG A 270 -2.17 16.48 34.84
C ARG A 270 -3.07 15.63 33.97
N ARG A 271 -4.24 16.16 33.62
CA ARG A 271 -5.13 15.51 32.66
C ARG A 271 -4.68 15.77 31.25
N VAL A 272 -4.79 14.74 30.40
CA VAL A 272 -4.49 14.83 28.96
C VAL A 272 -5.57 14.01 28.20
N ASP A 273 -5.97 14.54 27.06
CA ASP A 273 -6.86 13.86 26.11
C ASP A 273 -6.09 13.49 24.85
N VAL A 274 -5.39 12.36 24.85
CA VAL A 274 -4.53 11.93 23.75
C VAL A 274 -5.03 10.63 23.16
N ARG A 275 -5.25 10.61 21.84
CA ARG A 275 -5.45 9.35 21.11
C ARG A 275 -4.10 8.68 20.93
N VAL A 276 -3.94 7.45 21.43
CA VAL A 276 -2.69 6.70 21.30
C VAL A 276 -2.78 5.72 20.15
N LEU A 277 -1.78 5.77 19.26
CA LEU A 277 -1.47 4.74 18.28
C LEU A 277 -0.15 4.10 18.69
N ALA A 278 -0.07 2.79 18.73
CA ALA A 278 1.14 2.05 19.08
C ALA A 278 1.63 1.25 17.87
N ALA A 279 2.92 1.25 17.60
CA ALA A 279 3.51 0.45 16.53
C ALA A 279 4.68 -0.39 17.08
N THR A 280 4.86 -1.59 16.54
CA THR A 280 5.98 -2.46 16.92
C THR A 280 6.31 -3.47 15.83
N ALA A 281 7.61 -3.82 15.71
CA ALA A 281 8.06 -4.96 14.93
C ALA A 281 8.14 -6.26 15.76
N ARG A 282 8.12 -6.15 17.10
CA ARG A 282 8.13 -7.33 17.97
C ARG A 282 6.78 -8.02 17.99
N ASP A 283 6.81 -9.33 18.14
CA ASP A 283 5.61 -10.13 18.37
C ASP A 283 5.24 -10.09 19.87
N LEU A 284 4.29 -9.20 20.21
CA LEU A 284 3.86 -9.04 21.61
C LEU A 284 3.16 -10.30 22.16
N ASP A 285 2.61 -11.14 21.30
CA ASP A 285 2.01 -12.43 21.74
C ASP A 285 3.09 -13.39 22.26
N VAL A 286 4.36 -13.19 21.86
CA VAL A 286 5.55 -13.90 22.39
C VAL A 286 6.20 -13.15 23.55
N GLU A 287 6.25 -11.81 23.49
CA GLU A 287 6.91 -10.99 24.51
C GLU A 287 6.18 -11.01 25.88
N VAL A 288 4.83 -11.11 25.86
CA VAL A 288 4.00 -11.15 27.08
C VAL A 288 4.25 -12.43 27.90
N PRO A 289 4.14 -13.65 27.34
CA PRO A 289 4.45 -14.87 28.10
C PRO A 289 5.91 -14.93 28.57
N ALA A 290 6.83 -14.29 27.83
CA ALA A 290 8.23 -14.20 28.21
C ALA A 290 8.53 -13.18 29.34
N GLY A 291 7.52 -12.45 29.82
CA GLY A 291 7.63 -11.46 30.91
C GLY A 291 8.35 -10.16 30.50
N ARG A 292 8.62 -9.94 29.20
CA ARG A 292 9.26 -8.72 28.70
C ARG A 292 8.26 -7.61 28.38
N PHE A 293 6.99 -7.95 28.21
CA PHE A 293 5.91 -6.98 28.06
C PHE A 293 4.75 -7.33 28.99
N ARG A 294 4.16 -6.31 29.62
CA ARG A 294 3.07 -6.51 30.58
C ARG A 294 1.76 -6.88 29.87
N GLU A 295 1.08 -7.87 30.38
CA GLU A 295 -0.18 -8.38 29.85
C GLU A 295 -1.31 -7.33 29.90
N ASP A 296 -1.40 -6.58 31.02
CA ASP A 296 -2.42 -5.54 31.21
C ASP A 296 -2.26 -4.39 30.19
N LEU A 297 -1.03 -3.96 29.92
CA LEU A 297 -0.74 -2.98 28.89
C LEU A 297 -1.03 -3.51 27.50
N PHE A 298 -0.67 -4.76 27.21
CA PHE A 298 -0.96 -5.39 25.92
C PHE A 298 -2.45 -5.35 25.59
N TYR A 299 -3.33 -5.77 26.50
CA TYR A 299 -4.78 -5.72 26.26
C TYR A 299 -5.31 -4.29 26.10
N ARG A 300 -4.70 -3.31 26.76
CA ARG A 300 -5.09 -1.90 26.61
C ARG A 300 -4.66 -1.28 25.29
N LEU A 301 -3.53 -1.73 24.74
CA LEU A 301 -3.03 -1.30 23.42
C LEU A 301 -3.69 -2.05 22.27
N ASN A 302 -3.97 -3.35 22.44
CA ASN A 302 -4.44 -4.25 21.40
C ASN A 302 -5.99 -4.29 21.30
N VAL A 303 -6.63 -3.12 21.28
CA VAL A 303 -8.09 -3.04 21.08
C VAL A 303 -8.45 -3.29 19.62
N VAL A 304 -7.70 -2.69 18.70
CA VAL A 304 -7.76 -2.98 17.25
C VAL A 304 -6.35 -3.18 16.76
N ARG A 305 -6.10 -4.33 16.12
CA ARG A 305 -4.80 -4.64 15.51
C ARG A 305 -4.83 -4.40 14.01
N LEU A 306 -3.87 -3.60 13.50
CA LEU A 306 -3.59 -3.43 12.09
C LEU A 306 -2.26 -4.12 11.78
N HIS A 307 -2.31 -5.26 11.09
CA HIS A 307 -1.09 -6.00 10.75
C HIS A 307 -0.64 -5.66 9.32
N LEU A 308 0.56 -5.06 9.19
CA LEU A 308 1.19 -4.78 7.91
C LEU A 308 1.97 -5.99 7.41
N PRO A 309 1.58 -6.59 6.29
CA PRO A 309 2.32 -7.68 5.72
C PRO A 309 3.70 -7.21 5.22
N PRO A 310 4.73 -8.06 5.27
CA PRO A 310 6.02 -7.76 4.68
C PRO A 310 5.91 -7.62 3.16
N LEU A 311 6.86 -6.89 2.55
CA LEU A 311 6.78 -6.53 1.12
C LEU A 311 6.78 -7.76 0.19
N ARG A 312 7.43 -8.86 0.60
CA ARG A 312 7.42 -10.16 -0.11
C ARG A 312 6.02 -10.80 -0.23
N GLU A 313 5.08 -10.44 0.66
CA GLU A 313 3.69 -10.94 0.65
C GLU A 313 2.73 -10.00 -0.11
N ARG A 314 3.26 -8.89 -0.64
CA ARG A 314 2.51 -7.89 -1.42
C ARG A 314 3.29 -7.40 -2.65
N PRO A 315 3.72 -8.31 -3.53
CA PRO A 315 4.54 -7.95 -4.69
C PRO A 315 3.83 -6.99 -5.66
N GLU A 316 2.49 -6.96 -5.67
CA GLU A 316 1.70 -6.04 -6.47
C GLU A 316 1.88 -4.57 -6.05
N ASP A 317 2.29 -4.32 -4.81
CA ASP A 317 2.52 -2.96 -4.32
C ASP A 317 3.89 -2.43 -4.74
N VAL A 318 4.85 -3.30 -5.12
CA VAL A 318 6.24 -2.92 -5.39
C VAL A 318 6.34 -1.89 -6.52
N ASP A 319 5.60 -2.08 -7.60
CA ASP A 319 5.64 -1.17 -8.75
C ASP A 319 5.16 0.23 -8.36
N GLY A 320 4.01 0.30 -7.70
CA GLY A 320 3.45 1.56 -7.22
C GLY A 320 4.39 2.26 -6.24
N LEU A 321 4.98 1.51 -5.30
CA LEU A 321 5.96 2.03 -4.35
C LEU A 321 7.21 2.55 -5.07
N ALA A 322 7.78 1.80 -6.01
CA ALA A 322 8.94 2.22 -6.77
C ALA A 322 8.66 3.49 -7.59
N LEU A 323 7.49 3.57 -8.25
CA LEU A 323 7.08 4.75 -8.99
C LEU A 323 6.87 5.98 -8.10
N ALA A 324 6.29 5.82 -6.92
CA ALA A 324 6.17 6.92 -5.96
C ALA A 324 7.52 7.37 -5.40
N LEU A 325 8.43 6.43 -5.18
CA LEU A 325 9.79 6.74 -4.72
C LEU A 325 10.59 7.50 -5.79
N ILE A 326 10.53 7.08 -7.06
CA ILE A 326 11.21 7.80 -8.15
C ILE A 326 10.62 9.20 -8.36
N GLU A 327 9.29 9.36 -8.22
CA GLU A 327 8.64 10.67 -8.34
C GLU A 327 9.12 11.62 -7.23
N ARG A 328 9.24 11.14 -6.00
CA ARG A 328 9.83 11.91 -4.90
C ARG A 328 11.27 12.33 -5.22
N GLN A 329 12.07 11.46 -5.85
CA GLN A 329 13.42 11.79 -6.28
C GLN A 329 13.44 12.79 -7.44
N ARG A 330 12.49 12.72 -8.38
CA ARG A 330 12.32 13.71 -9.45
C ARG A 330 12.10 15.12 -8.89
N VAL A 331 11.17 15.24 -7.94
CA VAL A 331 10.90 16.54 -7.27
C VAL A 331 12.14 17.05 -6.53
N ARG A 332 12.89 16.15 -5.85
CA ARG A 332 14.08 16.51 -5.06
C ARG A 332 15.27 16.92 -5.94
N THR A 333 15.48 16.26 -7.07
CA THR A 333 16.67 16.42 -7.91
C THR A 333 16.45 17.28 -9.15
N GLY A 334 15.20 17.54 -9.55
CA GLY A 334 14.83 18.19 -10.81
C GLY A 334 15.09 17.35 -12.06
N ARG A 335 15.48 16.05 -11.92
CA ARG A 335 15.82 15.16 -13.04
C ARG A 335 14.60 14.40 -13.53
N HIS A 336 14.54 14.10 -14.85
CA HIS A 336 13.46 13.30 -15.47
C HIS A 336 13.76 11.79 -15.39
N LEU A 337 13.87 11.28 -14.15
CA LEU A 337 14.22 9.89 -13.88
C LEU A 337 13.15 8.91 -14.38
N VAL A 338 13.56 7.82 -15.03
CA VAL A 338 12.66 6.74 -15.47
C VAL A 338 13.32 5.39 -15.20
N PHE A 339 12.51 4.36 -14.92
CA PHE A 339 13.03 3.00 -14.84
C PHE A 339 13.29 2.46 -16.26
N GLY A 340 14.43 1.82 -16.45
CA GLY A 340 14.75 1.09 -17.66
C GLY A 340 13.90 -0.16 -17.84
N GLU A 341 13.97 -0.78 -19.01
CA GLU A 341 13.23 -1.98 -19.34
C GLU A 341 13.55 -3.13 -18.35
N GLY A 342 12.53 -3.85 -17.91
CA GLY A 342 12.66 -4.99 -17.01
C GLY A 342 12.94 -4.66 -15.53
N VAL A 343 13.23 -3.43 -15.16
CA VAL A 343 13.58 -3.03 -13.78
C VAL A 343 12.43 -3.33 -12.82
N LEU A 344 11.22 -2.87 -13.10
CA LEU A 344 10.05 -3.10 -12.22
C LEU A 344 9.78 -4.60 -12.03
N ALA A 345 9.90 -5.40 -13.11
CA ALA A 345 9.74 -6.85 -13.02
C ALA A 345 10.81 -7.51 -12.13
N ALA A 346 12.04 -7.01 -12.15
CA ALA A 346 13.10 -7.48 -11.29
C ALA A 346 12.89 -7.06 -9.82
N LEU A 347 12.50 -5.81 -9.57
CA LEU A 347 12.18 -5.32 -8.23
C LEU A 347 11.05 -6.14 -7.58
N ARG A 348 10.02 -6.50 -8.36
CA ARG A 348 8.88 -7.30 -7.90
C ARG A 348 9.26 -8.72 -7.46
N ARG A 349 10.31 -9.30 -8.06
CA ARG A 349 10.78 -10.66 -7.74
C ARG A 349 11.68 -10.73 -6.51
N ARG A 350 12.17 -9.62 -5.98
CA ARG A 350 13.06 -9.59 -4.82
C ARG A 350 12.27 -9.78 -3.52
N ALA A 351 12.92 -10.43 -2.54
CA ALA A 351 12.32 -10.75 -1.24
C ALA A 351 12.19 -9.53 -0.30
N TRP A 352 13.03 -8.50 -0.46
CA TRP A 352 13.03 -7.27 0.33
C TRP A 352 13.02 -7.51 1.86
N PRO A 353 14.04 -8.11 2.45
CA PRO A 353 14.08 -8.36 3.90
C PRO A 353 13.99 -7.07 4.74
N GLY A 354 14.44 -5.93 4.23
CA GLY A 354 14.27 -4.61 4.83
C GLY A 354 13.00 -3.89 4.37
N ASN A 355 12.09 -4.59 3.67
CA ASN A 355 10.78 -4.11 3.22
C ASN A 355 10.87 -2.80 2.39
N VAL A 356 9.94 -1.86 2.62
CA VAL A 356 9.87 -0.58 1.87
C VAL A 356 11.11 0.29 2.11
N ARG A 357 11.71 0.22 3.30
CA ARG A 357 12.94 0.98 3.60
C ARG A 357 14.12 0.50 2.74
N GLU A 358 14.23 -0.80 2.50
CA GLU A 358 15.25 -1.35 1.60
C GLU A 358 14.99 -0.96 0.14
N LEU A 359 13.73 -1.02 -0.30
CA LEU A 359 13.34 -0.56 -1.64
C LEU A 359 13.65 0.93 -1.83
N GLU A 360 13.33 1.78 -0.85
CA GLU A 360 13.64 3.21 -0.87
C GLU A 360 15.15 3.46 -0.99
N ASN A 361 15.95 2.78 -0.18
CA ASN A 361 17.42 2.87 -0.24
C ASN A 361 17.96 2.38 -1.60
N ALA A 362 17.38 1.32 -2.16
CA ALA A 362 17.79 0.80 -3.48
C ALA A 362 17.49 1.81 -4.60
N VAL A 363 16.30 2.42 -4.59
CA VAL A 363 15.94 3.48 -5.57
C VAL A 363 16.83 4.71 -5.38
N GLU A 364 17.05 5.18 -4.16
CA GLU A 364 17.89 6.33 -3.88
C GLU A 364 19.34 6.09 -4.34
N ARG A 365 19.90 4.92 -4.04
CA ARG A 365 21.23 4.52 -4.52
C ARG A 365 21.32 4.50 -6.04
N ALA A 366 20.29 3.93 -6.71
CA ALA A 366 20.24 3.90 -8.16
C ALA A 366 20.21 5.31 -8.77
N VAL A 367 19.45 6.24 -8.20
CA VAL A 367 19.39 7.65 -8.63
C VAL A 367 20.74 8.36 -8.49
N VAL A 368 21.45 8.12 -7.39
CA VAL A 368 22.79 8.71 -7.15
C VAL A 368 23.83 8.15 -8.11
N LEU A 369 23.77 6.84 -8.42
CA LEU A 369 24.76 6.17 -9.25
C LEU A 369 24.44 6.25 -10.76
N ALA A 370 23.23 6.63 -11.14
CA ALA A 370 22.83 6.71 -12.52
C ALA A 370 23.57 7.83 -13.28
N PRO A 371 24.29 7.51 -14.38
CA PRO A 371 24.99 8.53 -15.17
C PRO A 371 24.01 9.41 -15.97
N GLY A 372 22.80 8.96 -16.20
CA GLY A 372 21.72 9.64 -16.94
C GLY A 372 20.38 9.51 -16.24
N ASP A 373 19.30 9.80 -16.94
CA ASP A 373 17.95 9.81 -16.37
C ASP A 373 17.26 8.44 -16.37
N VAL A 374 17.86 7.43 -17.03
CA VAL A 374 17.35 6.06 -17.07
C VAL A 374 18.01 5.23 -15.95
N LEU A 375 17.21 4.68 -15.06
CA LEU A 375 17.67 3.76 -14.01
C LEU A 375 17.68 2.33 -14.55
N GLU A 376 18.86 1.90 -15.00
CA GLU A 376 19.04 0.55 -15.56
C GLU A 376 19.04 -0.55 -14.50
N LEU A 377 18.75 -1.78 -14.94
CA LEU A 377 18.69 -2.97 -14.07
C LEU A 377 20.01 -3.21 -13.33
N SER A 378 21.14 -2.93 -13.94
CA SER A 378 22.48 -3.05 -13.35
C SER A 378 22.66 -2.25 -12.05
N LEU A 379 21.96 -1.12 -11.90
CA LEU A 379 22.00 -0.28 -10.70
C LEU A 379 21.29 -0.90 -9.48
N PHE A 380 20.43 -1.87 -9.72
CA PHE A 380 19.69 -2.59 -8.69
C PHE A 380 20.29 -3.96 -8.35
N GLN A 381 21.31 -4.42 -9.08
CA GLN A 381 22.04 -5.64 -8.77
C GLN A 381 22.99 -5.39 -7.61
N ASP A 382 22.78 -6.08 -6.47
CA ASP A 382 23.70 -6.02 -5.34
C ASP A 382 24.97 -6.78 -5.69
N ARG A 383 26.06 -6.07 -5.89
CA ARG A 383 27.40 -6.70 -5.99
C ARG A 383 27.76 -7.53 -4.75
N ALA A 384 27.03 -7.35 -3.63
CA ALA A 384 27.21 -8.13 -2.41
C ALA A 384 26.37 -9.42 -2.37
N ALA A 385 25.35 -9.58 -3.21
CA ALA A 385 24.54 -10.81 -3.28
C ALA A 385 25.21 -11.89 -4.12
N ASP A 386 25.94 -11.52 -5.17
CA ASP A 386 26.70 -12.47 -6.01
C ASP A 386 27.91 -13.09 -5.27
N SER A 387 28.37 -12.44 -4.18
CA SER A 387 29.37 -13.03 -3.30
C SER A 387 28.81 -14.00 -2.25
N ARG A 388 27.48 -14.11 -2.10
CA ARG A 388 26.80 -15.06 -1.20
C ARG A 388 26.21 -16.28 -1.91
N GLY A 389 26.33 -16.35 -3.23
CA GLY A 389 25.75 -17.39 -4.07
C GLY A 389 26.72 -18.48 -4.52
N ALA A 390 27.79 -18.74 -3.78
CA ALA A 390 28.51 -19.99 -3.92
C ALA A 390 28.11 -20.94 -2.78
N PRO A 391 27.67 -22.19 -3.04
CA PRO A 391 27.37 -23.15 -1.99
C PRO A 391 28.68 -23.61 -1.36
N SER A 392 29.16 -22.92 -0.35
CA SER A 392 30.17 -23.46 0.54
C SER A 392 29.45 -24.21 1.67
N GLY A 393 29.21 -25.51 1.46
CA GLY A 393 29.04 -26.45 2.56
C GLY A 393 30.32 -26.44 3.42
N GLY A 394 30.31 -25.63 4.46
CA GLY A 394 31.37 -25.55 5.42
C GLY A 394 30.86 -24.74 6.62
N GLU A 395 30.93 -25.32 7.81
CA GLU A 395 30.60 -24.70 9.08
C GLU A 395 31.23 -23.29 9.21
N ALA A 396 30.46 -22.31 9.62
CA ALA A 396 30.96 -20.96 9.84
C ALA A 396 32.08 -20.99 10.90
N PRO A 397 33.27 -20.39 10.64
CA PRO A 397 34.37 -20.41 11.56
C PRO A 397 34.03 -19.69 12.87
N SER A 398 34.15 -20.39 13.98
CA SER A 398 33.73 -19.95 15.33
C SER A 398 34.58 -18.87 15.97
N SER A 399 35.62 -18.33 15.28
CA SER A 399 36.47 -17.27 15.81
C SER A 399 37.04 -16.34 14.72
N LEU A 400 37.31 -15.09 15.06
CA LEU A 400 37.94 -14.10 14.17
C LEU A 400 39.26 -14.65 13.58
N LYS A 401 40.03 -15.40 14.36
CA LYS A 401 41.29 -16.02 13.93
C LYS A 401 41.09 -17.08 12.83
N ALA A 402 40.01 -17.84 12.91
CA ALA A 402 39.67 -18.85 11.90
C ALA A 402 39.17 -18.18 10.61
N THR A 403 38.39 -17.08 10.71
CA THR A 403 37.94 -16.30 9.56
C THR A 403 39.10 -15.64 8.80
N VAL A 404 40.05 -15.06 9.53
CA VAL A 404 41.26 -14.45 8.94
C VAL A 404 42.11 -15.52 8.25
N ALA A 405 42.34 -16.67 8.88
CA ALA A 405 43.10 -17.75 8.30
C ALA A 405 42.45 -18.32 7.02
N ALA A 406 41.12 -18.43 6.97
CA ALA A 406 40.38 -18.89 5.77
C ALA A 406 40.50 -17.83 4.64
N ALA A 407 40.39 -16.55 4.91
CA ALA A 407 40.56 -15.49 3.93
C ALA A 407 42.00 -15.42 3.38
N GLU A 408 43.00 -15.57 4.25
CA GLU A 408 44.42 -15.65 3.87
C GLU A 408 44.72 -16.86 2.98
N ARG A 409 44.14 -18.03 3.32
CA ARG A 409 44.27 -19.23 2.53
C ARG A 409 43.72 -19.07 1.12
N ALA A 410 42.49 -18.54 0.99
CA ALA A 410 41.86 -18.29 -0.29
C ALA A 410 42.66 -17.32 -1.17
N ALA A 411 43.18 -16.26 -0.58
CA ALA A 411 44.02 -15.28 -1.31
C ALA A 411 45.33 -15.88 -1.82
N ILE A 412 45.98 -16.73 -1.02
CA ILE A 412 47.25 -17.39 -1.43
C ILE A 412 46.98 -18.43 -2.51
N GLU A 413 45.95 -19.26 -2.40
CA GLU A 413 45.56 -20.26 -3.40
C GLU A 413 45.20 -19.59 -4.74
N GLN A 414 44.47 -18.46 -4.72
CA GLN A 414 44.14 -17.69 -5.92
C GLN A 414 45.37 -17.08 -6.58
N ALA A 415 46.33 -16.56 -5.81
CA ALA A 415 47.56 -16.00 -6.33
C ALA A 415 48.46 -17.07 -6.94
N LEU A 416 48.57 -18.25 -6.33
CA LEU A 416 49.29 -19.40 -6.87
C LEU A 416 48.67 -19.91 -8.17
N ALA A 417 47.33 -19.98 -8.24
CA ALA A 417 46.64 -20.37 -9.46
C ALA A 417 46.89 -19.42 -10.61
N ARG A 418 46.86 -18.09 -10.35
CA ARG A 418 47.18 -17.06 -11.35
C ARG A 418 48.64 -17.06 -11.80
N ALA A 419 49.53 -17.46 -10.91
CA ALA A 419 50.97 -17.55 -11.16
C ALA A 419 51.40 -18.97 -11.69
N GLU A 420 50.46 -19.82 -12.06
CA GLU A 420 50.72 -21.20 -12.55
C GLU A 420 51.65 -21.99 -11.61
N GLY A 421 51.51 -21.81 -10.30
CA GLY A 421 52.34 -22.44 -9.28
C GLY A 421 53.65 -21.72 -8.98
N ASN A 422 54.02 -20.66 -9.68
CA ASN A 422 55.26 -19.94 -9.45
C ASN A 422 55.17 -19.06 -8.20
N ARG A 423 55.83 -19.51 -7.12
CA ARG A 423 55.77 -18.88 -5.78
C ARG A 423 56.40 -17.48 -5.77
N ALA A 424 57.36 -17.17 -6.64
CA ALA A 424 57.97 -15.87 -6.72
C ALA A 424 57.00 -14.83 -7.33
N ILE A 425 56.28 -15.21 -8.39
CA ILE A 425 55.26 -14.40 -9.03
C ILE A 425 54.05 -14.24 -8.09
N ALA A 426 53.61 -15.30 -7.41
CA ALA A 426 52.53 -15.23 -6.44
C ALA A 426 52.85 -14.25 -5.27
N ALA A 427 54.10 -14.25 -4.79
CA ALA A 427 54.52 -13.31 -3.76
C ALA A 427 54.43 -11.85 -4.22
N GLN A 428 54.79 -11.57 -5.49
CA GLN A 428 54.62 -10.21 -6.10
C GLN A 428 53.15 -9.84 -6.24
N VAL A 429 52.31 -10.75 -6.68
CA VAL A 429 50.84 -10.49 -6.80
C VAL A 429 50.20 -10.16 -5.45
N LEU A 430 50.69 -10.79 -4.38
CA LEU A 430 50.20 -10.55 -3.00
C LEU A 430 50.90 -9.41 -2.27
N ASP A 431 51.86 -8.73 -2.93
CA ASP A 431 52.68 -7.65 -2.34
C ASP A 431 53.33 -8.06 -1.03
N VAL A 432 53.89 -9.31 -0.98
CA VAL A 432 54.61 -9.84 0.17
C VAL A 432 55.98 -10.38 -0.23
N SER A 433 56.87 -10.43 0.76
CA SER A 433 58.16 -11.06 0.48
C SER A 433 58.01 -12.57 0.25
N LEU A 434 58.88 -13.15 -0.61
CA LEU A 434 58.91 -14.60 -0.86
C LEU A 434 59.03 -15.39 0.45
N ARG A 435 59.82 -14.87 1.42
CA ARG A 435 59.99 -15.49 2.74
C ARG A 435 58.72 -15.46 3.55
N THR A 436 57.96 -14.40 3.47
CA THR A 436 56.64 -14.27 4.13
C THR A 436 55.64 -15.24 3.54
N LEU A 437 55.61 -15.40 2.19
CA LEU A 437 54.76 -16.35 1.53
C LEU A 437 55.07 -17.80 1.95
N TYR A 438 56.36 -18.22 1.96
CA TYR A 438 56.76 -19.54 2.45
C TYR A 438 56.35 -19.81 3.90
N TYR A 439 56.48 -18.80 4.77
CA TYR A 439 56.07 -18.93 6.18
C TYR A 439 54.54 -19.13 6.29
N ARG A 440 53.75 -18.40 5.49
CA ARG A 440 52.29 -18.51 5.48
C ARG A 440 51.80 -19.84 4.84
N LEU A 441 52.41 -20.25 3.77
CA LEU A 441 52.12 -21.57 3.17
C LEU A 441 52.27 -22.71 4.18
N ARG A 442 53.40 -22.70 4.91
CA ARG A 442 53.68 -23.69 5.96
C ARG A 442 52.71 -23.61 7.13
N ALA A 443 52.34 -22.39 7.57
CA ALA A 443 51.42 -22.15 8.68
C ALA A 443 49.97 -22.58 8.34
N LEU A 444 49.58 -22.50 7.05
CA LEU A 444 48.25 -22.84 6.56
C LEU A 444 48.18 -24.29 5.97
N GLY A 445 49.29 -25.01 5.92
CA GLY A 445 49.36 -26.39 5.39
C GLY A 445 49.06 -26.49 3.90
N ILE A 446 49.49 -25.49 3.13
CA ILE A 446 49.34 -25.45 1.66
C ILE A 446 50.71 -25.89 1.08
N GLU A 447 50.74 -26.98 0.30
CA GLU A 447 51.95 -27.53 -0.34
C GLU A 447 52.41 -26.75 -1.58
#